data_264b2d835068efc7f629fe9cf031390d
#
_entry.id   264b2d835068efc7f629fe9cf031390d
#
_cell.length_a   1.000
_cell.length_b   1.000
_cell.length_c   1.000
_cell.angle_alpha   90.00
_cell.angle_beta   90.00
_cell.angle_gamma   90.00
#
_symmetry.space_group_name_H-M   'P 1'
#
loop_
_entity.id
_entity.type
_entity.pdbx_description
1 polymer ?
#
loop_
_entity_poly.entity_id
_entity_poly.type
_entity_poly.pdbx_seq_one_letter_code
_entity_poly.pdbx_strand_id
1 'polypeptide(L)'
;MKKILVVGASGQIGSELVPELRRIYGENNVVAADLKDPSQLAPTLVDGIYEQADILDTARVSEIIKKYNVDAVYNLVALLSSVGEQKPQLSWKINLGGLMNLLEIARELHFQLFTPSSIGSFGPATPKDNTPQDTIQRPTSMYGVTKVAGELLCDYYYKKYGVDTRGVRFPGIISNVTLPGGGTTDYAVDIYYEAIKKHHYTCYIKAGTYMDMMYMPDCLKAAIGVMEADSSRFIHRNCFNVASMSFEPEQIAAAIKKVIPDFTMDYDIDPVRQGIAESWPNKMDDSCARAEWDWAPSYDLDSMTEDMIKVLSKRLLNK
;
A
#
# COMPACT_ATOMS: atom_id res chain seq x y z
N MET A 1 14.31 -12.74 8.27
CA MET A 1 13.60 -13.47 7.17
C MET A 1 14.64 -14.12 6.27
N LYS A 2 14.43 -15.33 5.80
CA LYS A 2 15.37 -16.06 4.93
C LYS A 2 14.75 -16.44 3.58
N LYS A 3 13.49 -16.81 3.58
CA LYS A 3 12.72 -17.18 2.39
C LYS A 3 11.38 -16.45 2.41
N ILE A 4 11.14 -15.64 1.40
CA ILE A 4 10.02 -14.71 1.36
C ILE A 4 9.10 -15.05 0.19
N LEU A 5 7.79 -15.04 0.45
CA LEU A 5 6.76 -15.09 -0.58
C LEU A 5 6.02 -13.76 -0.63
N VAL A 6 5.89 -13.18 -1.82
CA VAL A 6 5.05 -12.00 -2.06
C VAL A 6 3.85 -12.42 -2.90
N VAL A 7 2.65 -12.39 -2.32
CA VAL A 7 1.39 -12.69 -3.03
C VAL A 7 0.74 -11.38 -3.46
N GLY A 8 0.33 -11.28 -4.73
CA GLY A 8 -0.07 -10.01 -5.36
C GLY A 8 1.13 -9.22 -5.89
N ALA A 9 2.15 -9.93 -6.34
CA ALA A 9 3.43 -9.39 -6.78
C ALA A 9 3.33 -8.43 -7.97
N SER A 10 2.31 -8.53 -8.81
CA SER A 10 2.12 -7.65 -9.96
C SER A 10 1.32 -6.37 -9.66
N GLY A 11 0.88 -6.18 -8.43
CA GLY A 11 0.20 -4.96 -7.99
C GLY A 11 1.14 -3.77 -7.85
N GLN A 12 0.60 -2.59 -7.52
CA GLN A 12 1.38 -1.35 -7.39
C GLN A 12 2.55 -1.52 -6.41
N ILE A 13 2.28 -1.94 -5.18
CA ILE A 13 3.34 -2.14 -4.18
C ILE A 13 4.18 -3.37 -4.54
N GLY A 14 3.56 -4.47 -4.96
CA GLY A 14 4.26 -5.74 -5.21
C GLY A 14 5.32 -5.65 -6.30
N SER A 15 5.04 -4.91 -7.38
CA SER A 15 5.96 -4.73 -8.51
C SER A 15 7.25 -3.99 -8.15
N GLU A 16 7.24 -3.24 -7.06
CA GLU A 16 8.42 -2.54 -6.54
C GLU A 16 9.00 -3.24 -5.28
N LEU A 17 8.15 -3.87 -4.46
CA LEU A 17 8.60 -4.61 -3.27
C LEU A 17 9.41 -5.86 -3.64
N VAL A 18 9.01 -6.62 -4.67
CA VAL A 18 9.73 -7.84 -5.08
C VAL A 18 11.17 -7.54 -5.48
N PRO A 19 11.47 -6.59 -6.39
CA PRO A 19 12.85 -6.24 -6.72
C PRO A 19 13.65 -5.75 -5.52
N GLU A 20 13.05 -4.96 -4.63
CA GLU A 20 13.74 -4.46 -3.44
C GLU A 20 14.04 -5.59 -2.44
N LEU A 21 13.12 -6.50 -2.20
CA LEU A 21 13.39 -7.70 -1.38
C LEU A 21 14.48 -8.58 -1.99
N ARG A 22 14.47 -8.78 -3.32
CA ARG A 22 15.54 -9.51 -4.02
C ARG A 22 16.91 -8.84 -3.87
N ARG A 23 16.95 -7.51 -3.92
CA ARG A 23 18.17 -6.73 -3.70
C ARG A 23 18.73 -6.93 -2.29
N ILE A 24 17.84 -6.98 -1.26
CA ILE A 24 18.23 -7.10 0.15
C ILE A 24 18.58 -8.55 0.51
N TYR A 25 17.74 -9.50 0.13
CA TYR A 25 17.83 -10.90 0.59
C TYR A 25 18.41 -11.85 -0.44
N GLY A 26 18.60 -11.41 -1.69
CA GLY A 26 19.05 -12.21 -2.83
C GLY A 26 17.89 -12.83 -3.62
N GLU A 27 18.08 -12.93 -4.93
CA GLU A 27 17.03 -13.35 -5.90
C GLU A 27 16.40 -14.71 -5.57
N ASN A 28 17.24 -15.69 -5.18
CA ASN A 28 16.80 -17.05 -4.89
C ASN A 28 16.03 -17.16 -3.55
N ASN A 29 15.92 -16.07 -2.79
CA ASN A 29 15.25 -16.05 -1.49
C ASN A 29 13.88 -15.38 -1.54
N VAL A 30 13.46 -14.87 -2.71
CA VAL A 30 12.18 -14.19 -2.87
C VAL A 30 11.38 -14.82 -4.00
N VAL A 31 10.25 -15.39 -3.64
CA VAL A 31 9.24 -15.95 -4.55
C VAL A 31 8.17 -14.89 -4.80
N ALA A 32 8.00 -14.49 -6.05
CA ALA A 32 6.87 -13.66 -6.46
C ALA A 32 5.69 -14.55 -6.85
N ALA A 33 4.48 -14.23 -6.41
CA ALA A 33 3.28 -14.95 -6.79
C ALA A 33 2.14 -14.00 -7.16
N ASP A 34 1.42 -14.32 -8.22
CA ASP A 34 0.26 -13.57 -8.69
C ASP A 34 -0.68 -14.49 -9.48
N LEU A 35 -1.91 -14.01 -9.71
CA LEU A 35 -2.90 -14.71 -10.55
C LEU A 35 -2.52 -14.68 -12.04
N LYS A 36 -1.76 -13.68 -12.46
CA LYS A 36 -1.41 -13.45 -13.86
C LYS A 36 -0.44 -14.50 -14.40
N ASP A 37 -0.59 -14.80 -15.70
CA ASP A 37 0.39 -15.61 -16.43
C ASP A 37 1.73 -14.86 -16.52
N PRO A 38 2.89 -15.55 -16.42
CA PRO A 38 4.21 -14.95 -16.54
C PRO A 38 4.41 -14.08 -17.80
N SER A 39 3.78 -14.43 -18.91
CA SER A 39 3.86 -13.66 -20.17
C SER A 39 3.24 -12.25 -20.10
N GLN A 40 2.43 -12.00 -19.07
CA GLN A 40 1.75 -10.73 -18.85
C GLN A 40 2.49 -9.82 -17.86
N LEU A 41 3.66 -10.24 -17.39
CA LEU A 41 4.37 -9.58 -16.29
C LEU A 41 5.65 -8.88 -16.76
N ALA A 42 6.07 -7.90 -15.97
CA ALA A 42 7.35 -7.24 -16.19
C ALA A 42 8.52 -8.22 -15.94
N PRO A 43 9.63 -8.11 -16.72
CA PRO A 43 10.83 -8.94 -16.52
C PRO A 43 11.33 -8.95 -15.07
N THR A 44 11.29 -7.83 -14.38
CA THR A 44 11.71 -7.70 -12.97
C THR A 44 11.00 -8.66 -12.00
N LEU A 45 9.85 -9.20 -12.38
CA LEU A 45 9.11 -10.19 -11.58
C LEU A 45 9.45 -11.62 -11.99
N VAL A 46 9.62 -11.88 -13.31
CA VAL A 46 9.75 -13.24 -13.87
C VAL A 46 11.18 -13.68 -14.08
N ASP A 47 12.17 -12.77 -14.10
CA ASP A 47 13.60 -13.13 -14.21
C ASP A 47 14.10 -13.88 -12.96
N GLY A 48 13.42 -13.74 -11.81
CA GLY A 48 13.63 -14.55 -10.61
C GLY A 48 12.55 -15.61 -10.42
N ILE A 49 12.43 -16.15 -9.21
CA ILE A 49 11.41 -17.16 -8.91
C ILE A 49 10.00 -16.54 -8.98
N TYR A 50 9.16 -17.08 -9.85
CA TYR A 50 7.76 -16.71 -9.97
C TYR A 50 6.85 -17.96 -9.95
N GLU A 51 5.73 -17.87 -9.26
CA GLU A 51 4.70 -18.90 -9.18
C GLU A 51 3.32 -18.30 -9.50
N GLN A 52 2.61 -18.89 -10.46
CA GLN A 52 1.23 -18.50 -10.68
C GLN A 52 0.33 -19.12 -9.62
N ALA A 53 -0.43 -18.25 -8.91
CA ALA A 53 -1.32 -18.69 -7.83
C ALA A 53 -2.49 -17.73 -7.63
N ASP A 54 -3.68 -18.29 -7.41
CA ASP A 54 -4.83 -17.59 -6.83
C ASP A 54 -4.74 -17.69 -5.30
N ILE A 55 -4.85 -16.57 -4.60
CA ILE A 55 -4.88 -16.54 -3.13
C ILE A 55 -6.05 -17.34 -2.55
N LEU A 56 -7.09 -17.56 -3.34
CA LEU A 56 -8.25 -18.37 -2.97
C LEU A 56 -8.01 -19.88 -3.13
N ASP A 57 -6.95 -20.29 -3.83
CA ASP A 57 -6.51 -21.68 -3.91
C ASP A 57 -5.54 -22.00 -2.76
N THR A 58 -6.13 -22.35 -1.61
CA THR A 58 -5.39 -22.67 -0.38
C THR A 58 -4.36 -23.79 -0.57
N ALA A 59 -4.71 -24.80 -1.40
CA ALA A 59 -3.82 -25.93 -1.65
C ALA A 59 -2.57 -25.49 -2.42
N ARG A 60 -2.75 -24.68 -3.49
CA ARG A 60 -1.65 -24.16 -4.30
C ARG A 60 -0.74 -23.23 -3.51
N VAL A 61 -1.32 -22.32 -2.71
CA VAL A 61 -0.54 -21.41 -1.86
C VAL A 61 0.26 -22.18 -0.81
N SER A 62 -0.36 -23.18 -0.15
CA SER A 62 0.34 -24.06 0.81
C SER A 62 1.47 -24.87 0.15
N GLU A 63 1.26 -25.39 -1.05
CA GLU A 63 2.30 -26.07 -1.84
C GLU A 63 3.51 -25.17 -2.09
N ILE A 64 3.30 -23.92 -2.53
CA ILE A 64 4.39 -22.96 -2.78
C ILE A 64 5.17 -22.69 -1.49
N ILE A 65 4.47 -22.41 -0.37
CA ILE A 65 5.10 -22.15 0.92
C ILE A 65 5.99 -23.33 1.35
N LYS A 66 5.50 -24.56 1.23
CA LYS A 66 6.26 -25.79 1.55
C LYS A 66 7.43 -26.01 0.60
N LYS A 67 7.21 -25.85 -0.72
CA LYS A 67 8.23 -26.07 -1.75
C LYS A 67 9.48 -25.21 -1.53
N TYR A 68 9.27 -23.94 -1.12
CA TYR A 68 10.37 -22.99 -0.95
C TYR A 68 10.80 -22.80 0.51
N ASN A 69 10.19 -23.53 1.47
CA ASN A 69 10.43 -23.34 2.91
C ASN A 69 10.28 -21.86 3.32
N VAL A 70 9.17 -21.25 2.95
CA VAL A 70 8.89 -19.82 3.19
C VAL A 70 8.73 -19.55 4.67
N ASP A 71 9.45 -18.57 5.19
CA ASP A 71 9.38 -18.13 6.60
C ASP A 71 8.71 -16.74 6.77
N ALA A 72 8.47 -16.01 5.67
CA ALA A 72 7.77 -14.74 5.68
C ALA A 72 6.90 -14.58 4.43
N VAL A 73 5.65 -14.13 4.61
CA VAL A 73 4.71 -13.88 3.52
C VAL A 73 4.26 -12.42 3.55
N TYR A 74 4.35 -11.74 2.42
CA TYR A 74 3.72 -10.44 2.18
C TYR A 74 2.44 -10.64 1.38
N ASN A 75 1.29 -10.42 2.03
CA ASN A 75 -0.02 -10.45 1.38
C ASN A 75 -0.38 -9.07 0.85
N LEU A 76 -0.22 -8.85 -0.44
CA LEU A 76 -0.56 -7.59 -1.11
C LEU A 76 -1.84 -7.69 -1.95
N VAL A 77 -2.52 -8.83 -1.92
CA VAL A 77 -3.75 -9.04 -2.70
C VAL A 77 -4.90 -8.28 -2.08
N ALA A 78 -5.48 -7.36 -2.85
CA ALA A 78 -6.72 -6.69 -2.50
C ALA A 78 -7.43 -6.13 -3.73
N LEU A 79 -8.76 -6.18 -3.74
CA LEU A 79 -9.58 -5.29 -4.57
C LEU A 79 -9.69 -3.94 -3.88
N LEU A 80 -9.34 -2.87 -4.62
CA LEU A 80 -9.32 -1.50 -4.10
C LEU A 80 -10.73 -0.88 -4.03
N SER A 81 -10.83 0.33 -3.48
CA SER A 81 -12.10 0.98 -3.13
C SER A 81 -13.09 1.06 -4.29
N SER A 82 -12.71 1.56 -5.46
CA SER A 82 -13.62 1.74 -6.60
C SER A 82 -14.20 0.40 -7.10
N VAL A 83 -13.36 -0.63 -7.24
CA VAL A 83 -13.81 -1.98 -7.66
C VAL A 83 -14.59 -2.65 -6.53
N GLY A 84 -14.21 -2.41 -5.28
CA GLY A 84 -14.89 -2.94 -4.10
C GLY A 84 -16.34 -2.48 -3.99
N GLU A 85 -16.62 -1.20 -4.29
CA GLU A 85 -17.98 -0.67 -4.32
C GLU A 85 -18.83 -1.27 -5.44
N GLN A 86 -18.25 -1.50 -6.60
CA GLN A 86 -18.95 -2.12 -7.72
C GLN A 86 -19.21 -3.62 -7.52
N LYS A 87 -18.33 -4.32 -6.78
CA LYS A 87 -18.34 -5.77 -6.58
C LYS A 87 -18.12 -6.16 -5.12
N PRO A 88 -19.02 -5.78 -4.19
CA PRO A 88 -18.78 -5.92 -2.75
C PRO A 88 -18.58 -7.36 -2.29
N GLN A 89 -19.33 -8.32 -2.85
CA GLN A 89 -19.17 -9.73 -2.49
C GLN A 89 -17.83 -10.31 -2.98
N LEU A 90 -17.37 -9.90 -4.16
CA LEU A 90 -16.05 -10.30 -4.66
C LEU A 90 -14.93 -9.69 -3.83
N SER A 91 -15.08 -8.41 -3.42
CA SER A 91 -14.15 -7.74 -2.52
C SER A 91 -14.04 -8.48 -1.18
N TRP A 92 -15.16 -8.84 -0.59
CA TRP A 92 -15.18 -9.67 0.62
C TRP A 92 -14.46 -11.00 0.42
N LYS A 93 -14.81 -11.72 -0.64
CA LYS A 93 -14.23 -13.04 -0.93
C LYS A 93 -12.71 -12.97 -1.11
N ILE A 94 -12.20 -11.99 -1.87
CA ILE A 94 -10.76 -11.87 -2.14
C ILE A 94 -10.02 -11.30 -0.93
N ASN A 95 -10.46 -10.14 -0.40
CA ASN A 95 -9.73 -9.42 0.63
C ASN A 95 -9.71 -10.17 1.97
N LEU A 96 -10.84 -10.73 2.37
CA LEU A 96 -10.95 -11.47 3.63
C LEU A 96 -10.81 -12.98 3.47
N GLY A 97 -11.41 -13.57 2.43
CA GLY A 97 -11.24 -15.01 2.19
C GLY A 97 -9.80 -15.38 1.90
N GLY A 98 -9.11 -14.59 1.06
CA GLY A 98 -7.68 -14.77 0.79
C GLY A 98 -6.81 -14.58 2.04
N LEU A 99 -7.09 -13.56 2.86
CA LEU A 99 -6.40 -13.37 4.14
C LEU A 99 -6.64 -14.54 5.10
N MET A 100 -7.89 -15.01 5.21
CA MET A 100 -8.23 -16.15 6.06
C MET A 100 -7.46 -17.41 5.66
N ASN A 101 -7.34 -17.69 4.35
CA ASN A 101 -6.53 -18.80 3.85
C ASN A 101 -5.08 -18.69 4.32
N LEU A 102 -4.45 -17.51 4.18
CA LEU A 102 -3.07 -17.30 4.63
C LEU A 102 -2.92 -17.42 6.15
N LEU A 103 -3.88 -16.94 6.94
CA LEU A 103 -3.86 -17.06 8.40
C LEU A 103 -3.95 -18.52 8.84
N GLU A 104 -4.80 -19.35 8.22
CA GLU A 104 -4.88 -20.78 8.51
C GLU A 104 -3.58 -21.51 8.11
N ILE A 105 -3.02 -21.20 6.94
CA ILE A 105 -1.73 -21.78 6.52
C ILE A 105 -0.61 -21.32 7.48
N ALA A 106 -0.60 -20.05 7.92
CA ALA A 106 0.40 -19.53 8.85
C ALA A 106 0.30 -20.20 10.23
N ARG A 107 -0.91 -20.53 10.69
CA ARG A 107 -1.14 -21.29 11.91
C ARG A 107 -0.52 -22.70 11.85
N GLU A 108 -0.56 -23.33 10.66
CA GLU A 108 -0.03 -24.69 10.47
C GLU A 108 1.48 -24.72 10.19
N LEU A 109 1.98 -23.74 9.38
CA LEU A 109 3.34 -23.75 8.86
C LEU A 109 4.28 -22.77 9.57
N HIS A 110 3.76 -21.92 10.47
CA HIS A 110 4.52 -21.05 11.37
C HIS A 110 5.43 -20.03 10.67
N PHE A 111 4.92 -19.34 9.63
CA PHE A 111 5.60 -18.22 8.99
C PHE A 111 5.07 -16.87 9.49
N GLN A 112 5.86 -15.82 9.32
CA GLN A 112 5.51 -14.43 9.59
C GLN A 112 4.63 -13.87 8.47
N LEU A 113 3.54 -13.20 8.80
CA LEU A 113 2.58 -12.68 7.81
C LEU A 113 2.46 -11.16 7.88
N PHE A 114 2.84 -10.48 6.80
CA PHE A 114 2.52 -9.07 6.58
C PHE A 114 1.20 -8.92 5.82
N THR A 115 0.30 -8.09 6.35
CA THR A 115 -0.93 -7.70 5.65
C THR A 115 -1.15 -6.20 5.78
N PRO A 116 -1.11 -5.42 4.69
CA PRO A 116 -1.32 -3.99 4.77
C PRO A 116 -2.79 -3.66 5.00
N SER A 117 -3.04 -2.75 5.93
CA SER A 117 -4.27 -2.00 6.03
C SER A 117 -4.13 -0.66 5.28
N SER A 118 -5.03 0.26 5.49
CA SER A 118 -5.13 1.50 4.73
C SER A 118 -5.75 2.61 5.58
N ILE A 119 -5.46 3.85 5.24
CA ILE A 119 -6.22 5.02 5.68
C ILE A 119 -7.74 4.85 5.44
N GLY A 120 -8.12 4.05 4.45
CA GLY A 120 -9.51 3.68 4.17
C GLY A 120 -10.20 2.84 5.25
N SER A 121 -9.49 2.35 6.27
CA SER A 121 -10.07 1.70 7.46
C SER A 121 -10.77 2.70 8.40
N PHE A 122 -10.51 3.97 8.24
CA PHE A 122 -11.17 5.04 8.98
C PHE A 122 -12.44 5.53 8.28
N GLY A 123 -13.23 6.33 8.96
CA GLY A 123 -14.49 6.82 8.45
C GLY A 123 -14.86 8.20 9.02
N PRO A 124 -16.05 8.74 8.68
CA PRO A 124 -16.44 10.11 9.03
C PRO A 124 -16.47 10.43 10.54
N ALA A 125 -16.59 9.41 11.39
CA ALA A 125 -16.59 9.58 12.85
C ALA A 125 -15.18 9.55 13.46
N THR A 126 -14.15 9.27 12.66
CA THR A 126 -12.76 9.26 13.11
C THR A 126 -12.23 10.69 13.21
N PRO A 127 -11.47 11.07 14.26
CA PRO A 127 -10.76 12.34 14.28
C PRO A 127 -9.86 12.49 13.06
N LYS A 128 -9.96 13.62 12.33
CA LYS A 128 -9.25 13.78 11.05
C LYS A 128 -7.80 14.22 11.19
N ASP A 129 -7.54 15.06 12.18
CA ASP A 129 -6.21 15.61 12.41
C ASP A 129 -5.51 14.84 13.51
N ASN A 130 -4.27 14.41 13.24
CA ASN A 130 -3.50 13.55 14.12
C ASN A 130 -4.30 12.32 14.60
N THR A 131 -4.90 11.61 13.65
CA THR A 131 -5.75 10.42 13.90
C THR A 131 -5.00 9.41 14.76
N PRO A 132 -5.45 9.14 16.00
CA PRO A 132 -4.73 8.26 16.92
C PRO A 132 -4.61 6.83 16.39
N GLN A 133 -3.60 6.11 16.89
CA GLN A 133 -3.38 4.70 16.60
C GLN A 133 -4.62 3.87 16.96
N ASP A 134 -5.14 4.05 18.16
CA ASP A 134 -6.36 3.43 18.65
C ASP A 134 -7.50 4.44 18.62
N THR A 135 -8.44 4.25 17.71
CA THR A 135 -9.56 5.15 17.51
C THR A 135 -10.74 4.44 16.85
N ILE A 136 -11.84 5.19 16.64
CA ILE A 136 -13.05 4.67 15.99
C ILE A 136 -12.75 4.40 14.51
N GLN A 137 -12.92 3.14 14.11
CA GLN A 137 -12.87 2.69 12.73
C GLN A 137 -14.31 2.34 12.27
N ARG A 138 -14.96 3.27 11.56
CA ARG A 138 -16.31 3.07 10.97
C ARG A 138 -16.29 3.52 9.52
N PRO A 139 -15.57 2.80 8.64
CA PRO A 139 -15.52 3.13 7.23
C PRO A 139 -16.90 2.98 6.58
N THR A 140 -17.14 3.77 5.54
CA THR A 140 -18.38 3.75 4.75
C THR A 140 -18.21 3.04 3.41
N SER A 141 -17.01 2.54 3.11
CA SER A 141 -16.72 1.77 1.90
C SER A 141 -16.53 0.28 2.19
N MET A 142 -16.87 -0.57 1.22
CA MET A 142 -16.65 -2.02 1.33
C MET A 142 -15.16 -2.36 1.51
N TYR A 143 -14.30 -1.64 0.82
CA TYR A 143 -12.85 -1.75 0.99
C TYR A 143 -12.43 -1.50 2.44
N GLY A 144 -12.87 -0.38 3.02
CA GLY A 144 -12.57 -0.05 4.42
C GLY A 144 -13.10 -1.10 5.40
N VAL A 145 -14.33 -1.60 5.19
CA VAL A 145 -14.92 -2.69 5.99
C VAL A 145 -14.02 -3.92 5.96
N THR A 146 -13.50 -4.32 4.77
CA THR A 146 -12.61 -5.48 4.67
C THR A 146 -11.26 -5.23 5.35
N LYS A 147 -10.75 -3.98 5.34
CA LYS A 147 -9.49 -3.63 6.03
C LYS A 147 -9.64 -3.71 7.54
N VAL A 148 -10.70 -3.13 8.13
CA VAL A 148 -10.97 -3.24 9.57
C VAL A 148 -11.14 -4.70 10.00
N ALA A 149 -11.94 -5.47 9.27
CA ALA A 149 -12.11 -6.88 9.56
C ALA A 149 -10.79 -7.67 9.48
N GLY A 150 -9.94 -7.33 8.50
CA GLY A 150 -8.60 -7.93 8.35
C GLY A 150 -7.67 -7.62 9.54
N GLU A 151 -7.65 -6.37 10.04
CA GLU A 151 -6.88 -5.98 11.23
C GLU A 151 -7.32 -6.82 12.45
N LEU A 152 -8.63 -6.91 12.69
CA LEU A 152 -9.19 -7.67 13.80
C LEU A 152 -8.92 -9.18 13.69
N LEU A 153 -8.97 -9.73 12.48
CA LEU A 153 -8.60 -11.14 12.25
C LEU A 153 -7.11 -11.39 12.54
N CYS A 154 -6.23 -10.53 12.08
CA CYS A 154 -4.80 -10.63 12.35
C CYS A 154 -4.50 -10.58 13.86
N ASP A 155 -5.13 -9.65 14.59
CA ASP A 155 -5.02 -9.59 16.05
C ASP A 155 -5.55 -10.84 16.74
N TYR A 156 -6.69 -11.36 16.28
CA TYR A 156 -7.27 -12.57 16.82
C TYR A 156 -6.34 -13.77 16.63
N TYR A 157 -5.77 -13.94 15.41
CA TYR A 157 -4.87 -15.06 15.11
C TYR A 157 -3.57 -14.97 15.90
N TYR A 158 -3.04 -13.77 16.10
CA TYR A 158 -1.90 -13.57 16.97
C TYR A 158 -2.21 -13.95 18.42
N LYS A 159 -3.28 -13.38 18.98
CA LYS A 159 -3.65 -13.61 20.40
C LYS A 159 -4.05 -15.06 20.69
N LYS A 160 -4.76 -15.68 19.77
CA LYS A 160 -5.31 -17.03 19.95
C LYS A 160 -4.34 -18.15 19.58
N TYR A 161 -3.60 -17.98 18.50
CA TYR A 161 -2.81 -19.04 17.88
C TYR A 161 -1.31 -18.73 17.81
N GLY A 162 -0.88 -17.56 18.21
CA GLY A 162 0.52 -17.15 18.16
C GLY A 162 1.07 -16.92 16.74
N VAL A 163 0.20 -16.70 15.76
CA VAL A 163 0.62 -16.38 14.38
C VAL A 163 1.27 -15.00 14.39
N ASP A 164 2.51 -14.89 13.94
CA ASP A 164 3.22 -13.59 13.86
C ASP A 164 2.68 -12.75 12.71
N THR A 165 1.52 -12.11 12.93
CA THR A 165 0.92 -11.16 12.00
C THR A 165 1.44 -9.77 12.25
N ARG A 166 1.73 -9.01 11.18
CA ARG A 166 2.20 -7.63 11.25
C ARG A 166 1.57 -6.82 10.12
N GLY A 167 1.31 -5.55 10.36
CA GLY A 167 0.72 -4.69 9.34
C GLY A 167 0.91 -3.21 9.62
N VAL A 168 0.69 -2.42 8.58
CA VAL A 168 0.67 -0.96 8.63
C VAL A 168 -0.57 -0.44 7.91
N ARG A 169 -1.11 0.69 8.36
CA ARG A 169 -2.15 1.44 7.66
C ARG A 169 -1.47 2.40 6.70
N PHE A 170 -1.42 2.02 5.44
CA PHE A 170 -0.85 2.90 4.42
C PHE A 170 -1.75 4.09 4.13
N PRO A 171 -1.18 5.29 3.99
CA PRO A 171 -1.86 6.45 3.38
C PRO A 171 -1.98 6.28 1.86
N GLY A 172 -2.27 7.35 1.13
CA GLY A 172 -2.24 7.35 -0.34
C GLY A 172 -0.82 7.13 -0.86
N ILE A 173 -0.62 6.09 -1.68
CA ILE A 173 0.72 5.74 -2.19
C ILE A 173 0.97 6.40 -3.54
N ILE A 174 2.12 7.08 -3.64
CA ILE A 174 2.60 7.74 -4.86
C ILE A 174 3.78 6.95 -5.40
N SER A 175 3.70 6.53 -6.66
CA SER A 175 4.74 5.76 -7.35
C SER A 175 5.10 6.40 -8.69
N ASN A 176 6.38 6.34 -9.06
CA ASN A 176 6.85 6.71 -10.39
C ASN A 176 7.01 5.50 -11.33
N VAL A 177 6.70 4.30 -10.90
CA VAL A 177 6.84 3.05 -11.68
C VAL A 177 5.50 2.61 -12.25
N THR A 178 4.53 2.34 -11.38
CA THR A 178 3.22 1.81 -11.77
C THR A 178 2.22 2.95 -11.93
N LEU A 179 1.45 2.91 -13.02
CA LEU A 179 0.34 3.85 -13.25
C LEU A 179 -0.75 3.67 -12.19
N PRO A 180 -1.48 4.74 -11.88
CA PRO A 180 -2.62 4.70 -10.96
C PRO A 180 -3.67 3.65 -11.35
N GLY A 181 -4.28 3.03 -10.35
CA GLY A 181 -5.25 1.95 -10.52
C GLY A 181 -6.72 2.36 -10.40
N GLY A 182 -7.03 3.67 -10.35
CA GLY A 182 -8.39 4.21 -10.16
C GLY A 182 -8.72 4.50 -8.68
N GLY A 183 -7.72 4.76 -7.84
CA GLY A 183 -7.89 5.20 -6.46
C GLY A 183 -8.26 6.67 -6.33
N THR A 184 -8.79 7.06 -5.18
CA THR A 184 -9.13 8.46 -4.86
C THR A 184 -7.89 9.34 -4.79
N THR A 185 -6.76 8.79 -4.34
CA THR A 185 -5.47 9.50 -4.18
C THR A 185 -4.65 9.59 -5.46
N ASP A 186 -5.10 8.99 -6.54
CA ASP A 186 -4.35 8.89 -7.80
C ASP A 186 -4.09 10.25 -8.46
N TYR A 187 -4.85 11.31 -8.08
CA TYR A 187 -4.57 12.67 -8.53
C TYR A 187 -3.12 13.09 -8.26
N ALA A 188 -2.57 12.64 -7.11
CA ALA A 188 -1.21 12.95 -6.69
C ALA A 188 -0.13 12.19 -7.47
N VAL A 189 -0.52 11.26 -8.36
CA VAL A 189 0.34 10.62 -9.35
C VAL A 189 0.08 11.20 -10.73
N ASP A 190 -1.20 11.29 -11.14
CA ASP A 190 -1.60 11.82 -12.45
C ASP A 190 -1.07 13.22 -12.71
N ILE A 191 -1.06 14.08 -11.69
CA ILE A 191 -0.59 15.46 -11.78
C ILE A 191 0.87 15.56 -12.30
N TYR A 192 1.75 14.62 -11.92
CA TYR A 192 3.14 14.60 -12.40
C TYR A 192 3.24 14.21 -13.88
N TYR A 193 2.45 13.20 -14.30
CA TYR A 193 2.41 12.80 -15.71
C TYR A 193 1.91 13.92 -16.61
N GLU A 194 0.85 14.59 -16.17
CA GLU A 194 0.25 15.71 -16.94
C GLU A 194 1.14 16.96 -16.88
N ALA A 195 1.76 17.26 -15.76
CA ALA A 195 2.73 18.36 -15.64
C ALA A 195 3.90 18.21 -16.64
N ILE A 196 4.47 17.00 -16.76
CA ILE A 196 5.58 16.74 -17.69
C ILE A 196 5.13 16.78 -19.15
N LYS A 197 3.92 16.28 -19.45
CA LYS A 197 3.45 16.16 -20.83
C LYS A 197 2.79 17.42 -21.37
N LYS A 198 2.04 18.14 -20.51
CA LYS A 198 1.14 19.21 -20.93
C LYS A 198 1.35 20.53 -20.20
N HIS A 199 2.17 20.54 -19.13
CA HIS A 199 2.33 21.67 -18.21
C HIS A 199 1.00 22.14 -17.59
N HIS A 200 0.01 21.23 -17.57
CA HIS A 200 -1.33 21.51 -17.06
C HIS A 200 -1.98 20.26 -16.50
N TYR A 201 -2.76 20.44 -15.44
CA TYR A 201 -3.55 19.37 -14.84
C TYR A 201 -4.93 19.87 -14.41
N THR A 202 -5.97 19.10 -14.71
CA THR A 202 -7.32 19.32 -14.18
C THR A 202 -7.55 18.37 -13.01
N CYS A 203 -7.55 18.91 -11.78
CA CYS A 203 -7.66 18.12 -10.58
C CYS A 203 -9.12 17.78 -10.26
N TYR A 204 -9.40 16.51 -9.97
CA TYR A 204 -10.72 16.05 -9.58
C TYR A 204 -10.97 16.06 -8.07
N ILE A 205 -9.98 16.49 -7.28
CA ILE A 205 -10.10 16.71 -5.83
C ILE A 205 -10.07 18.21 -5.55
N LYS A 206 -10.99 18.68 -4.72
CA LYS A 206 -11.18 20.09 -4.37
C LYS A 206 -9.98 20.65 -3.60
N ALA A 207 -9.65 21.92 -3.85
CA ALA A 207 -8.71 22.68 -3.04
C ALA A 207 -9.10 22.64 -1.55
N GLY A 208 -8.12 22.62 -0.67
CA GLY A 208 -8.32 22.49 0.78
C GLY A 208 -8.62 21.07 1.26
N THR A 209 -8.62 20.06 0.39
CA THR A 209 -8.80 18.65 0.79
C THR A 209 -7.46 18.01 1.12
N TYR A 210 -7.11 18.01 2.39
CA TYR A 210 -5.90 17.36 2.89
C TYR A 210 -6.06 15.84 2.92
N MET A 211 -5.02 15.14 2.51
CA MET A 211 -4.91 13.69 2.64
C MET A 211 -3.48 13.30 3.02
N ASP A 212 -3.37 12.28 3.87
CA ASP A 212 -2.07 11.70 4.18
C ASP A 212 -1.57 10.88 2.98
N MET A 213 -0.32 11.09 2.60
CA MET A 213 0.32 10.53 1.42
C MET A 213 1.70 9.99 1.73
N MET A 214 2.17 9.05 0.94
CA MET A 214 3.48 8.42 1.10
C MET A 214 4.09 8.09 -0.26
N TYR A 215 5.36 8.42 -0.43
CA TYR A 215 6.12 8.00 -1.61
C TYR A 215 6.49 6.52 -1.53
N MET A 216 6.55 5.82 -2.67
CA MET A 216 6.77 4.38 -2.72
C MET A 216 8.05 3.91 -1.98
N PRO A 217 9.20 4.58 -2.05
CA PRO A 217 10.37 4.16 -1.25
C PRO A 217 10.09 4.09 0.26
N ASP A 218 9.31 5.03 0.81
CA ASP A 218 8.90 4.99 2.22
C ASP A 218 7.86 3.89 2.48
N CYS A 219 6.98 3.60 1.52
CA CYS A 219 6.06 2.47 1.59
C CYS A 219 6.80 1.14 1.71
N LEU A 220 7.83 0.93 0.87
CA LEU A 220 8.68 -0.26 0.92
C LEU A 220 9.46 -0.34 2.24
N LYS A 221 10.03 0.79 2.69
CA LYS A 221 10.71 0.90 3.97
C LYS A 221 9.80 0.53 5.14
N ALA A 222 8.53 0.97 5.13
CA ALA A 222 7.56 0.63 6.17
C ALA A 222 7.21 -0.87 6.15
N ALA A 223 6.93 -1.44 4.97
CA ALA A 223 6.59 -2.85 4.83
C ALA A 223 7.73 -3.77 5.28
N ILE A 224 8.97 -3.44 4.90
CA ILE A 224 10.15 -4.23 5.28
C ILE A 224 10.49 -4.01 6.74
N GLY A 225 10.51 -2.74 7.20
CA GLY A 225 10.90 -2.38 8.55
C GLY A 225 10.03 -3.02 9.63
N VAL A 226 8.70 -3.01 9.48
CA VAL A 226 7.80 -3.66 10.45
C VAL A 226 8.01 -5.17 10.51
N MET A 227 8.37 -5.80 9.38
CA MET A 227 8.65 -7.24 9.32
C MET A 227 10.00 -7.62 9.92
N GLU A 228 10.99 -6.73 9.88
CA GLU A 228 12.31 -6.93 10.48
C GLU A 228 12.38 -6.52 11.96
N ALA A 229 11.41 -5.73 12.41
CA ALA A 229 11.41 -5.19 13.76
C ALA A 229 11.38 -6.28 14.84
N ASP A 230 12.00 -5.98 15.98
CA ASP A 230 11.90 -6.83 17.17
C ASP A 230 10.49 -6.79 17.75
N SER A 231 9.77 -7.89 17.57
CA SER A 231 8.38 -8.01 18.01
C SER A 231 8.19 -7.93 19.54
N SER A 232 9.23 -8.04 20.31
CA SER A 232 9.17 -7.86 21.78
C SER A 232 8.90 -6.41 22.17
N ARG A 233 9.15 -5.46 21.27
CA ARG A 233 8.85 -4.03 21.45
C ARG A 233 7.41 -3.67 21.12
N PHE A 234 6.66 -4.56 20.47
CA PHE A 234 5.33 -4.26 19.97
C PHE A 234 4.28 -4.25 21.08
N ILE A 235 3.66 -3.08 21.29
CA ILE A 235 2.39 -2.92 22.00
C ILE A 235 1.23 -3.11 21.00
N HIS A 236 1.34 -2.44 19.85
CA HIS A 236 0.46 -2.61 18.71
C HIS A 236 1.08 -3.61 17.72
N ARG A 237 0.28 -4.15 16.80
CA ARG A 237 0.78 -5.15 15.86
C ARG A 237 0.07 -5.06 14.51
N ASN A 238 -1.24 -4.94 14.54
CA ASN A 238 -2.11 -4.94 13.37
C ASN A 238 -3.18 -3.85 13.50
N CYS A 239 -3.03 -2.72 12.83
CA CYS A 239 -1.91 -2.26 12.03
C CYS A 239 -1.39 -0.95 12.59
N PHE A 240 -0.11 -0.68 12.43
CA PHE A 240 0.46 0.61 12.80
C PHE A 240 0.03 1.71 11.83
N ASN A 241 -0.35 2.88 12.34
CA ASN A 241 -0.38 4.08 11.52
C ASN A 241 1.03 4.41 11.06
N VAL A 242 1.22 4.64 9.75
CA VAL A 242 2.47 5.16 9.19
C VAL A 242 2.16 6.39 8.36
N ALA A 243 2.69 7.54 8.76
CA ALA A 243 2.53 8.80 8.07
C ALA A 243 3.84 9.24 7.42
N SER A 244 3.76 9.97 6.32
CA SER A 244 4.92 10.57 5.67
C SER A 244 4.66 12.05 5.44
N MET A 245 3.69 12.41 4.62
CA MET A 245 3.36 13.78 4.33
C MET A 245 1.85 13.96 4.17
N SER A 246 1.31 15.07 4.69
CA SER A 246 -0.08 15.45 4.48
C SER A 246 -0.12 16.72 3.67
N PHE A 247 -0.84 16.70 2.55
CA PHE A 247 -0.95 17.87 1.67
C PHE A 247 -2.28 17.88 0.91
N GLU A 248 -2.58 19.02 0.33
CA GLU A 248 -3.73 19.27 -0.53
C GLU A 248 -3.30 19.55 -1.98
N PRO A 249 -4.23 19.61 -2.97
CA PRO A 249 -3.88 19.82 -4.38
C PRO A 249 -3.06 21.07 -4.69
N GLU A 250 -3.32 22.20 -4.00
CA GLU A 250 -2.56 23.44 -4.23
C GLU A 250 -1.10 23.32 -3.77
N GLN A 251 -0.83 22.54 -2.71
CA GLN A 251 0.53 22.37 -2.21
C GLN A 251 1.39 21.52 -3.15
N ILE A 252 0.85 20.42 -3.68
CA ILE A 252 1.57 19.60 -4.68
C ILE A 252 1.76 20.37 -5.99
N ALA A 253 0.77 21.17 -6.43
CA ALA A 253 0.90 22.05 -7.58
C ALA A 253 2.00 23.11 -7.38
N ALA A 254 2.07 23.69 -6.18
CA ALA A 254 3.13 24.65 -5.83
C ALA A 254 4.52 24.00 -5.82
N ALA A 255 4.64 22.75 -5.31
CA ALA A 255 5.90 22.00 -5.37
C ALA A 255 6.32 21.72 -6.82
N ILE A 256 5.39 21.32 -7.69
CA ILE A 256 5.65 21.10 -9.11
C ILE A 256 6.12 22.40 -9.81
N LYS A 257 5.51 23.54 -9.50
CA LYS A 257 5.91 24.86 -10.05
C LYS A 257 7.35 25.26 -9.72
N LYS A 258 7.92 24.77 -8.64
CA LYS A 258 9.35 25.01 -8.34
C LYS A 258 10.27 24.37 -9.38
N VAL A 259 9.83 23.27 -10.03
CA VAL A 259 10.60 22.50 -11.02
C VAL A 259 10.13 22.80 -12.45
N ILE A 260 8.82 22.99 -12.66
CA ILE A 260 8.16 23.33 -13.92
C ILE A 260 7.42 24.67 -13.74
N PRO A 261 8.09 25.82 -13.94
CA PRO A 261 7.53 27.14 -13.55
C PRO A 261 6.25 27.55 -14.26
N ASP A 262 6.03 27.07 -15.49
CA ASP A 262 4.86 27.34 -16.32
C ASP A 262 3.71 26.34 -16.10
N PHE A 263 3.83 25.42 -15.13
CA PHE A 263 2.75 24.51 -14.77
C PHE A 263 1.52 25.25 -14.26
N THR A 264 0.35 24.83 -14.71
CA THR A 264 -0.95 25.38 -14.31
C THR A 264 -1.88 24.25 -13.86
N MET A 265 -2.83 24.58 -12.98
CA MET A 265 -3.85 23.64 -12.52
C MET A 265 -5.22 24.32 -12.45
N ASP A 266 -6.25 23.58 -12.84
CA ASP A 266 -7.65 23.93 -12.64
C ASP A 266 -8.42 22.72 -12.04
N TYR A 267 -9.74 22.81 -11.90
CA TYR A 267 -10.54 21.82 -11.21
C TYR A 267 -11.76 21.38 -12.01
N ASP A 268 -11.99 20.05 -12.04
CA ASP A 268 -13.24 19.41 -12.43
C ASP A 268 -13.56 18.32 -11.42
N ILE A 269 -14.34 18.67 -10.38
CA ILE A 269 -14.48 17.87 -9.18
C ILE A 269 -15.33 16.62 -9.42
N ASP A 270 -14.75 15.44 -9.18
CA ASP A 270 -15.49 14.17 -9.10
C ASP A 270 -16.16 14.04 -7.73
N PRO A 271 -17.50 14.13 -7.64
CA PRO A 271 -18.19 14.13 -6.35
C PRO A 271 -18.05 12.80 -5.59
N VAL A 272 -17.86 11.69 -6.28
CA VAL A 272 -17.68 10.37 -5.65
C VAL A 272 -16.32 10.28 -4.99
N ARG A 273 -15.26 10.61 -5.73
CA ARG A 273 -13.88 10.62 -5.20
C ARG A 273 -13.70 11.67 -4.11
N GLN A 274 -14.32 12.85 -4.27
CA GLN A 274 -14.31 13.89 -3.25
C GLN A 274 -14.96 13.41 -1.94
N GLY A 275 -16.13 12.78 -2.02
CA GLY A 275 -16.81 12.24 -0.84
C GLY A 275 -16.01 11.16 -0.12
N ILE A 276 -15.27 10.34 -0.86
CA ILE A 276 -14.35 9.35 -0.28
C ILE A 276 -13.17 10.06 0.42
N ALA A 277 -12.52 11.02 -0.26
CA ALA A 277 -11.41 11.79 0.30
C ALA A 277 -11.82 12.50 1.61
N GLU A 278 -12.98 13.13 1.62
CA GLU A 278 -13.52 13.80 2.81
C GLU A 278 -13.90 12.85 3.95
N SER A 279 -14.02 11.55 3.71
CA SER A 279 -14.29 10.56 4.75
C SER A 279 -13.02 10.06 5.48
N TRP A 280 -11.84 10.35 4.95
CA TRP A 280 -10.57 9.88 5.48
C TRP A 280 -9.88 10.93 6.39
N PRO A 281 -8.92 10.51 7.22
CA PRO A 281 -8.04 11.41 7.94
C PRO A 281 -7.27 12.36 7.02
N ASN A 282 -7.09 13.60 7.52
CA ASN A 282 -6.16 14.54 6.91
C ASN A 282 -4.71 14.13 7.20
N LYS A 283 -4.46 13.62 8.42
CA LYS A 283 -3.14 13.19 8.89
C LYS A 283 -3.29 12.12 9.98
N MET A 284 -2.55 11.03 9.86
CA MET A 284 -2.44 10.01 10.91
C MET A 284 -1.33 10.35 11.90
N ASP A 285 -1.52 9.99 13.17
CA ASP A 285 -0.46 9.99 14.18
C ASP A 285 0.31 8.66 14.08
N ASP A 286 1.60 8.74 13.75
CA ASP A 286 2.50 7.60 13.60
C ASP A 286 3.45 7.41 14.80
N SER A 287 3.18 8.08 15.93
CA SER A 287 4.02 8.06 17.13
C SER A 287 4.25 6.63 17.66
N CYS A 288 3.25 5.75 17.59
CA CYS A 288 3.40 4.36 17.98
C CYS A 288 4.41 3.61 17.09
N ALA A 289 4.33 3.77 15.77
CA ALA A 289 5.29 3.17 14.85
C ALA A 289 6.72 3.67 15.10
N ARG A 290 6.88 4.98 15.37
CA ARG A 290 8.18 5.58 15.73
C ARG A 290 8.75 5.00 17.02
N ALA A 291 7.92 4.83 18.05
CA ALA A 291 8.35 4.35 19.35
C ALA A 291 8.62 2.83 19.35
N GLU A 292 7.83 2.05 18.65
CA GLU A 292 7.85 0.59 18.75
C GLU A 292 8.80 -0.09 17.77
N TRP A 293 9.05 0.52 16.60
CA TRP A 293 9.95 -0.06 15.59
C TRP A 293 10.76 0.96 14.78
N ASP A 294 10.96 2.16 15.34
CA ASP A 294 11.86 3.20 14.81
C ASP A 294 11.46 3.69 13.41
N TRP A 295 10.15 3.70 13.12
CA TRP A 295 9.64 4.25 11.87
C TRP A 295 10.06 5.71 11.68
N ALA A 296 10.56 6.04 10.50
CA ALA A 296 10.80 7.41 10.06
C ALA A 296 10.72 7.49 8.54
N PRO A 297 9.86 8.34 7.97
CA PRO A 297 9.84 8.58 6.54
C PRO A 297 11.12 9.31 6.10
N SER A 298 11.49 9.11 4.84
CA SER A 298 12.71 9.68 4.24
C SER A 298 12.41 10.82 3.28
N TYR A 299 11.16 10.94 2.81
CA TYR A 299 10.75 11.93 1.82
C TYR A 299 9.74 12.92 2.39
N ASP A 300 9.90 14.18 2.01
CA ASP A 300 8.90 15.23 2.10
C ASP A 300 8.32 15.54 0.70
N LEU A 301 7.39 16.49 0.62
CA LEU A 301 6.71 16.83 -0.64
C LEU A 301 7.69 17.38 -1.69
N ASP A 302 8.67 18.16 -1.30
CA ASP A 302 9.63 18.78 -2.23
C ASP A 302 10.59 17.72 -2.80
N SER A 303 11.23 16.93 -1.94
CA SER A 303 12.16 15.86 -2.35
C SER A 303 11.48 14.76 -3.17
N MET A 304 10.24 14.39 -2.81
CA MET A 304 9.41 13.49 -3.63
C MET A 304 9.13 14.09 -5.00
N THR A 305 8.74 15.38 -5.06
CA THR A 305 8.40 16.06 -6.32
C THR A 305 9.61 16.12 -7.26
N GLU A 306 10.77 16.45 -6.74
CA GLU A 306 12.02 16.46 -7.53
C GLU A 306 12.33 15.08 -8.11
N ASP A 307 12.24 14.03 -7.31
CA ASP A 307 12.51 12.67 -7.78
C ASP A 307 11.45 12.17 -8.77
N MET A 308 10.16 12.41 -8.50
CA MET A 308 9.05 12.09 -9.41
C MET A 308 9.26 12.73 -10.79
N ILE A 309 9.53 14.04 -10.85
CA ILE A 309 9.73 14.74 -12.11
C ILE A 309 10.99 14.24 -12.82
N LYS A 310 12.09 14.06 -12.11
CA LYS A 310 13.36 13.55 -12.65
C LYS A 310 13.21 12.17 -13.30
N VAL A 311 12.61 11.22 -12.57
CA VAL A 311 12.45 9.83 -13.06
C VAL A 311 11.45 9.76 -14.20
N LEU A 312 10.29 10.43 -14.07
CA LEU A 312 9.25 10.40 -15.07
C LEU A 312 9.66 11.14 -16.36
N SER A 313 10.34 12.30 -16.27
CA SER A 313 10.86 13.00 -17.44
C SER A 313 11.82 12.13 -18.24
N LYS A 314 12.75 11.45 -17.57
CA LYS A 314 13.66 10.51 -18.24
C LYS A 314 12.93 9.38 -18.96
N ARG A 315 11.84 8.87 -18.37
CA ARG A 315 11.04 7.78 -18.94
C ARG A 315 10.10 8.21 -20.05
N LEU A 316 9.53 9.42 -19.97
CA LEU A 316 8.49 9.89 -20.87
C LEU A 316 9.04 10.68 -22.07
N LEU A 317 10.13 11.43 -21.88
CA LEU A 317 10.69 12.33 -22.89
C LEU A 317 11.88 11.71 -23.65
N ASN A 318 12.56 10.71 -23.10
CA ASN A 318 13.70 10.04 -23.75
C ASN A 318 13.30 8.70 -24.43
N LYS A 319 12.11 8.69 -25.05
CA LYS A 319 11.68 7.56 -25.90
C LYS A 319 12.13 7.72 -27.33
#